data_b7ad2986d6461e11204f3e1e1b19d5b6
#
_entry.id   b7ad2986d6461e11204f3e1e1b19d5b6
#
_cell.length_a   1.000
_cell.length_b   1.000
_cell.length_c   1.000
_cell.angle_alpha   90.00
_cell.angle_beta   90.00
_cell.angle_gamma   90.00
#
_symmetry.space_group_name_H-M   'P 1'
#
loop_
_entity.id
_entity.type
_entity.pdbx_description
1 polymer ?
#
loop_
_entity_poly.entity_id
_entity_poly.type
_entity_poly.pdbx_seq_one_letter_code
_entity_poly.pdbx_strand_id
1 'polypeptide(L)'
;MTLIDEYFLENKPTFSGKIREAYNYNDDQLIIKTSNKISAYDFVFEDELPEKGALLTKISKYWFKKTGHIIDNHMIDSNELEQLVPNSHERCILVKKCKPIRIEAIVRGYISGSAFKQYLESGMIGDIDIKQNMQLNDKFDLPIFTPVSYTHLRAHETNQ
;
A
#
# COMPACT_ATOMS: atom_id res chain seq x y z
N MET A 1 -14.48 -8.31 22.26
CA MET A 1 -13.34 -9.22 22.08
C MET A 1 -13.33 -9.60 20.61
N THR A 2 -12.33 -9.21 19.84
CA THR A 2 -12.25 -9.53 18.40
C THR A 2 -11.90 -11.00 18.27
N LEU A 3 -12.75 -11.79 17.61
CA LEU A 3 -12.46 -13.19 17.33
C LEU A 3 -11.29 -13.25 16.34
N ILE A 4 -10.30 -14.05 16.63
CA ILE A 4 -9.15 -14.30 15.76
C ILE A 4 -9.45 -15.57 14.96
N ASP A 5 -9.26 -15.50 13.64
CA ASP A 5 -9.41 -16.69 12.80
C ASP A 5 -8.30 -17.69 13.09
N GLU A 6 -8.65 -18.97 13.17
CA GLU A 6 -7.75 -20.08 13.44
C GLU A 6 -6.55 -20.09 12.46
N TYR A 7 -6.80 -19.81 11.20
CA TYR A 7 -5.76 -19.71 10.19
C TYR A 7 -4.59 -18.80 10.61
N PHE A 8 -4.86 -17.63 11.21
CA PHE A 8 -3.81 -16.69 11.63
C PHE A 8 -3.16 -17.05 12.97
N LEU A 9 -3.75 -17.99 13.73
CA LEU A 9 -3.11 -18.56 14.91
C LEU A 9 -2.09 -19.64 14.53
N GLU A 10 -2.37 -20.42 13.50
CA GLU A 10 -1.53 -21.51 13.02
C GLU A 10 -0.43 -21.07 12.06
N ASN A 11 -0.67 -19.98 11.31
CA ASN A 11 0.26 -19.50 10.29
C ASN A 11 0.91 -18.18 10.71
N LYS A 12 2.24 -18.14 10.65
CA LYS A 12 2.98 -16.89 10.83
C LYS A 12 3.02 -16.09 9.54
N PRO A 13 2.97 -14.76 9.61
CA PRO A 13 3.13 -13.93 8.42
C PRO A 13 4.55 -14.11 7.85
N THR A 14 4.64 -14.19 6.52
CA THR A 14 5.92 -14.17 5.79
C THR A 14 6.48 -12.76 5.68
N PHE A 15 5.61 -11.77 5.84
CA PHE A 15 5.96 -10.35 5.87
C PHE A 15 5.00 -9.61 6.79
N SER A 16 5.55 -8.70 7.62
CA SER A 16 4.79 -7.80 8.48
C SER A 16 5.25 -6.37 8.25
N GLY A 17 4.38 -5.56 7.64
CA GLY A 17 4.54 -4.10 7.54
C GLY A 17 3.80 -3.38 8.67
N LYS A 18 3.80 -2.04 8.62
CA LYS A 18 3.16 -1.19 9.65
C LYS A 18 1.67 -1.47 9.84
N ILE A 19 0.95 -1.73 8.74
CA ILE A 19 -0.50 -1.91 8.74
C ILE A 19 -0.96 -3.14 7.93
N ARG A 20 -0.05 -3.87 7.29
CA ARG A 20 -0.37 -5.05 6.47
C ARG A 20 0.55 -6.20 6.81
N GLU A 21 -0.02 -7.38 6.78
CA GLU A 21 0.69 -8.65 6.93
C GLU A 21 0.40 -9.51 5.70
N ALA A 22 1.40 -10.26 5.25
CA ALA A 22 1.25 -11.23 4.17
C ALA A 22 1.49 -12.64 4.71
N TYR A 23 0.62 -13.56 4.36
CA TYR A 23 0.64 -14.96 4.75
C TYR A 23 0.72 -15.84 3.51
N ASN A 24 1.52 -16.90 3.55
CA ASN A 24 1.48 -17.90 2.48
C ASN A 24 0.12 -18.62 2.50
N TYR A 25 -0.58 -18.63 1.38
CA TYR A 25 -1.77 -19.45 1.20
C TYR A 25 -1.40 -20.79 0.55
N ASN A 26 -0.63 -20.74 -0.51
CA ASN A 26 -0.02 -21.89 -1.19
C ASN A 26 1.27 -21.46 -1.90
N ASP A 27 1.79 -22.28 -2.80
CA ASP A 27 3.07 -22.00 -3.50
C ASP A 27 3.02 -20.73 -4.34
N ASP A 28 1.87 -20.39 -4.93
CA ASP A 28 1.71 -19.29 -5.87
C ASP A 28 0.88 -18.11 -5.35
N GLN A 29 0.33 -18.21 -4.13
CA GLN A 29 -0.63 -17.26 -3.62
C GLN A 29 -0.32 -16.82 -2.19
N LEU A 30 -0.73 -15.58 -1.89
CA LEU A 30 -0.66 -14.97 -0.56
C LEU A 30 -2.03 -14.46 -0.12
N ILE A 31 -2.25 -14.45 1.19
CA ILE A 31 -3.30 -13.65 1.81
C ILE A 31 -2.66 -12.37 2.36
N ILE A 32 -3.14 -11.22 1.92
CA ILE A 32 -2.76 -9.94 2.50
C ILE A 32 -3.86 -9.49 3.44
N LYS A 33 -3.51 -9.36 4.74
CA LYS A 33 -4.39 -8.90 5.81
C LYS A 33 -4.07 -7.47 6.18
N THR A 34 -5.06 -6.61 6.20
CA THR A 34 -4.93 -5.20 6.60
C THR A 34 -5.37 -5.03 8.05
N SER A 35 -4.53 -4.43 8.90
CA SER A 35 -4.86 -4.13 10.28
C SER A 35 -5.73 -2.87 10.41
N ASN A 36 -6.34 -2.71 11.59
CA ASN A 36 -7.04 -1.48 11.96
C ASN A 36 -6.11 -0.41 12.56
N LYS A 37 -4.80 -0.71 12.69
CA LYS A 37 -3.80 0.19 13.26
C LYS A 37 -3.66 1.47 12.45
N ILE A 38 -3.33 2.56 13.13
CA ILE A 38 -3.01 3.85 12.53
C ILE A 38 -1.49 4.00 12.54
N SER A 39 -0.92 4.47 11.44
CA SER A 39 0.50 4.83 11.40
C SER A 39 0.70 6.20 10.76
N ALA A 40 1.62 6.99 11.31
CA ALA A 40 2.03 8.28 10.77
C ALA A 40 3.52 8.50 11.06
N TYR A 41 4.26 9.03 10.08
CA TYR A 41 5.69 9.36 10.21
C TYR A 41 6.56 8.22 10.78
N ASP A 42 6.35 6.98 10.30
CA ASP A 42 7.04 5.78 10.78
C ASP A 42 6.65 5.30 12.19
N PHE A 43 5.74 5.97 12.86
CA PHE A 43 5.19 5.56 14.13
C PHE A 43 3.87 4.79 13.93
N VAL A 44 3.70 3.67 14.63
CA VAL A 44 2.45 2.90 14.66
C VAL A 44 1.82 3.16 16.03
N PHE A 45 0.60 3.70 16.03
CA PHE A 45 -0.15 3.95 17.26
C PHE A 45 -0.65 2.64 17.87
N GLU A 46 -0.75 2.62 19.20
CA GLU A 46 -1.32 1.48 19.92
C GLU A 46 -2.83 1.36 19.69
N ASP A 47 -3.50 2.50 19.53
CA ASP A 47 -4.92 2.56 19.25
C ASP A 47 -5.26 2.05 17.84
N GLU A 48 -6.38 1.36 17.74
CA GLU A 48 -6.95 0.91 16.47
C GLU A 48 -8.21 1.70 16.12
N LEU A 49 -8.37 2.03 14.84
CA LEU A 49 -9.61 2.58 14.32
C LEU A 49 -10.48 1.42 13.79
N PRO A 50 -11.60 1.09 14.45
CA PRO A 50 -12.48 0.02 13.99
C PRO A 50 -12.84 0.16 12.51
N GLU A 51 -12.95 -0.96 11.81
CA GLU A 51 -13.31 -1.06 10.38
C GLU A 51 -12.33 -0.42 9.38
N LYS A 52 -11.28 0.29 9.82
CA LYS A 52 -10.30 0.90 8.92
C LYS A 52 -9.68 -0.11 7.95
N GLY A 53 -9.31 -1.29 8.44
CA GLY A 53 -8.74 -2.35 7.62
C GLY A 53 -9.70 -2.84 6.54
N ALA A 54 -10.98 -3.03 6.89
CA ALA A 54 -12.02 -3.44 5.94
C ALA A 54 -12.27 -2.36 4.88
N LEU A 55 -12.37 -1.09 5.28
CA LEU A 55 -12.54 0.03 4.36
C LEU A 55 -11.37 0.15 3.37
N LEU A 56 -10.13 0.07 3.85
CA LEU A 56 -8.94 0.13 2.99
C LEU A 56 -8.89 -1.05 2.01
N THR A 57 -9.26 -2.24 2.47
CA THR A 57 -9.35 -3.43 1.62
C THR A 57 -10.42 -3.29 0.54
N LYS A 58 -11.60 -2.77 0.92
CA LYS A 58 -12.70 -2.50 -0.02
C LYS A 58 -12.30 -1.48 -1.10
N ILE A 59 -11.62 -0.40 -0.72
CA ILE A 59 -11.10 0.61 -1.64
C ILE A 59 -10.06 -0.01 -2.59
N SER A 60 -9.15 -0.85 -2.08
CA SER A 60 -8.17 -1.56 -2.92
C SER A 60 -8.84 -2.48 -3.93
N LYS A 61 -9.80 -3.32 -3.49
CA LYS A 61 -10.58 -4.19 -4.39
C LYS A 61 -11.30 -3.40 -5.48
N TYR A 62 -11.92 -2.27 -5.12
CA TYR A 62 -12.59 -1.39 -6.07
C TYR A 62 -11.62 -0.89 -7.16
N TRP A 63 -10.46 -0.36 -6.76
CA TRP A 63 -9.51 0.18 -7.72
C TRP A 63 -8.88 -0.90 -8.59
N PHE A 64 -8.52 -2.06 -8.05
CA PHE A 64 -8.02 -3.19 -8.84
C PHE A 64 -9.02 -3.63 -9.92
N LYS A 65 -10.31 -3.74 -9.57
CA LYS A 65 -11.36 -4.05 -10.55
C LYS A 65 -11.51 -2.93 -11.58
N LYS A 66 -11.53 -1.67 -11.15
CA LYS A 66 -11.73 -0.52 -12.03
C LYS A 66 -10.59 -0.31 -13.02
N THR A 67 -9.36 -0.59 -12.64
CA THR A 67 -8.16 -0.38 -13.47
C THR A 67 -7.70 -1.65 -14.20
N GLY A 68 -8.34 -2.78 -13.99
CA GLY A 68 -7.96 -4.06 -14.60
C GLY A 68 -7.96 -4.07 -16.14
N HIS A 69 -8.67 -3.15 -16.78
CA HIS A 69 -8.65 -2.97 -18.23
C HIS A 69 -7.43 -2.16 -18.73
N ILE A 70 -6.69 -1.51 -17.81
CA ILE A 70 -5.49 -0.70 -18.12
C ILE A 70 -4.24 -1.54 -17.93
N ILE A 71 -4.18 -2.30 -16.82
CA ILE A 71 -3.04 -3.13 -16.48
C ILE A 71 -3.49 -4.31 -15.60
N ASP A 72 -2.89 -5.47 -15.83
CA ASP A 72 -3.10 -6.65 -14.98
C ASP A 72 -2.65 -6.36 -13.55
N ASN A 73 -3.33 -6.97 -12.58
CA ASN A 73 -2.98 -6.86 -11.17
C ASN A 73 -2.91 -8.24 -10.51
N HIS A 74 -2.45 -8.28 -9.27
CA HIS A 74 -2.21 -9.51 -8.53
C HIS A 74 -3.45 -10.03 -7.78
N MET A 75 -4.55 -9.29 -7.73
CA MET A 75 -5.74 -9.68 -6.98
C MET A 75 -6.41 -10.91 -7.61
N ILE A 76 -6.82 -11.85 -6.77
CA ILE A 76 -7.64 -13.00 -7.14
C ILE A 76 -9.04 -12.76 -6.60
N ASP A 77 -10.04 -12.80 -7.49
CA ASP A 77 -11.45 -12.69 -7.09
C ASP A 77 -11.92 -14.08 -6.65
N SER A 78 -12.07 -14.29 -5.35
CA SER A 78 -12.43 -15.56 -4.74
C SER A 78 -13.23 -15.33 -3.46
N ASN A 79 -14.19 -16.22 -3.20
CA ASN A 79 -14.96 -16.24 -1.95
C ASN A 79 -14.35 -17.17 -0.90
N GLU A 80 -13.20 -17.80 -1.19
CA GLU A 80 -12.53 -18.75 -0.29
C GLU A 80 -12.20 -18.13 1.07
N LEU A 81 -11.87 -16.83 1.10
CA LEU A 81 -11.54 -16.12 2.34
C LEU A 81 -12.72 -16.03 3.32
N GLU A 82 -13.96 -16.04 2.84
CA GLU A 82 -15.15 -16.02 3.72
C GLU A 82 -15.24 -17.29 4.58
N GLN A 83 -14.78 -18.42 4.05
CA GLN A 83 -14.75 -19.68 4.78
C GLN A 83 -13.47 -19.86 5.58
N LEU A 84 -12.34 -19.46 5.03
CA LEU A 84 -11.02 -19.65 5.64
C LEU A 84 -10.78 -18.71 6.83
N VAL A 85 -11.18 -17.45 6.72
CA VAL A 85 -10.96 -16.41 7.72
C VAL A 85 -12.24 -15.58 7.95
N PRO A 86 -13.31 -16.20 8.45
CA PRO A 86 -14.65 -15.60 8.53
C PRO A 86 -14.70 -14.30 9.34
N ASN A 87 -13.87 -14.17 10.37
CA ASN A 87 -13.84 -12.96 11.22
C ASN A 87 -13.00 -11.82 10.64
N SER A 88 -12.20 -12.09 9.62
CA SER A 88 -11.24 -11.14 9.04
C SER A 88 -11.33 -11.01 7.53
N HIS A 89 -12.20 -11.78 6.83
CA HIS A 89 -12.25 -11.82 5.36
C HIS A 89 -12.42 -10.44 4.72
N GLU A 90 -13.16 -9.53 5.36
CA GLU A 90 -13.34 -8.15 4.86
C GLU A 90 -12.02 -7.35 4.86
N ARG A 91 -11.07 -7.71 5.71
CA ARG A 91 -9.74 -7.10 5.80
C ARG A 91 -8.67 -7.84 4.99
N CYS A 92 -9.07 -8.88 4.27
CA CYS A 92 -8.16 -9.77 3.55
C CYS A 92 -8.41 -9.73 2.05
N ILE A 93 -7.33 -9.89 1.29
CA ILE A 93 -7.35 -10.14 -0.15
C ILE A 93 -6.46 -11.34 -0.46
N LEU A 94 -6.94 -12.20 -1.35
CA LEU A 94 -6.15 -13.27 -1.95
C LEU A 94 -5.44 -12.70 -3.18
N VAL A 95 -4.13 -12.95 -3.29
CA VAL A 95 -3.32 -12.38 -4.37
C VAL A 95 -2.32 -13.41 -4.90
N LYS A 96 -1.94 -13.26 -6.18
CA LYS A 96 -0.80 -13.99 -6.77
C LYS A 96 0.51 -13.51 -6.14
N LYS A 97 1.45 -14.43 -5.90
CA LYS A 97 2.83 -14.07 -5.56
C LYS A 97 3.47 -13.37 -6.76
N CYS A 98 3.97 -12.17 -6.55
CA CYS A 98 4.66 -11.38 -7.56
C CYS A 98 6.03 -10.96 -7.04
N LYS A 99 6.99 -10.81 -7.94
CA LYS A 99 8.28 -10.21 -7.61
C LYS A 99 8.10 -8.70 -7.51
N PRO A 100 8.25 -8.07 -6.33
CA PRO A 100 8.06 -6.64 -6.20
C PRO A 100 9.18 -5.85 -6.90
N ILE A 101 8.79 -4.78 -7.58
CA ILE A 101 9.72 -3.75 -8.04
C ILE A 101 9.99 -2.83 -6.85
N ARG A 102 11.27 -2.60 -6.50
CA ARG A 102 11.66 -1.78 -5.34
C ARG A 102 11.62 -0.28 -5.65
N ILE A 103 10.50 0.17 -6.17
CA ILE A 103 10.25 1.57 -6.51
C ILE A 103 8.83 1.90 -6.09
N GLU A 104 8.66 2.97 -5.34
CA GLU A 104 7.35 3.57 -5.13
C GLU A 104 7.01 4.45 -6.32
N ALA A 105 5.97 4.08 -7.06
CA ALA A 105 5.50 4.82 -8.23
C ALA A 105 4.55 5.93 -7.78
N ILE A 106 5.04 7.17 -7.77
CA ILE A 106 4.24 8.33 -7.37
C ILE A 106 3.90 9.16 -8.59
N VAL A 107 2.60 9.30 -8.88
CA VAL A 107 2.10 10.21 -9.91
C VAL A 107 1.47 11.43 -9.21
N ARG A 108 1.97 12.61 -9.53
CA ARG A 108 1.56 13.86 -8.90
C ARG A 108 0.76 14.72 -9.86
N GLY A 109 -0.48 15.04 -9.52
CA GLY A 109 -1.29 16.02 -10.23
C GLY A 109 -1.08 17.45 -9.71
N TYR A 110 -0.52 17.60 -8.50
CA TYR A 110 -0.35 18.86 -7.80
C TYR A 110 1.02 18.92 -7.12
N ILE A 111 1.59 20.13 -7.00
CA ILE A 111 2.84 20.36 -6.28
C ILE A 111 2.58 20.51 -4.77
N SER A 112 2.90 19.49 -3.98
CA SER A 112 2.67 19.48 -2.54
C SER A 112 3.68 18.63 -1.78
N GLY A 113 3.71 18.75 -0.45
CA GLY A 113 4.54 17.94 0.43
C GLY A 113 6.04 18.03 0.10
N SER A 114 6.72 16.88 0.01
CA SER A 114 8.16 16.82 -0.28
C SER A 114 8.52 17.38 -1.66
N ALA A 115 7.63 17.26 -2.64
CA ALA A 115 7.85 17.80 -3.97
C ALA A 115 7.92 19.33 -3.97
N PHE A 116 7.05 20.00 -3.19
CA PHE A 116 7.12 21.47 -3.08
C PHE A 116 8.40 21.93 -2.37
N LYS A 117 8.87 21.18 -1.38
CA LYS A 117 10.15 21.47 -0.72
C LYS A 117 11.32 21.40 -1.70
N GLN A 118 11.42 20.32 -2.49
CA GLN A 118 12.46 20.16 -3.51
C GLN A 118 12.41 21.30 -4.55
N TYR A 119 11.20 21.64 -4.99
CA TYR A 119 11.00 22.74 -5.92
C TYR A 119 11.50 24.09 -5.38
N LEU A 120 11.24 24.40 -4.12
CA LEU A 120 11.74 25.65 -3.50
C LEU A 120 13.28 25.70 -3.40
N GLU A 121 13.92 24.53 -3.25
CA GLU A 121 15.38 24.43 -3.11
C GLU A 121 16.11 24.50 -4.46
N SER A 122 15.55 23.89 -5.51
CA SER A 122 16.26 23.69 -6.78
C SER A 122 15.48 24.08 -8.05
N GLY A 123 14.21 24.37 -7.93
CA GLY A 123 13.31 24.54 -9.10
C GLY A 123 12.91 23.22 -9.75
N MET A 124 13.36 22.07 -9.20
CA MET A 124 13.17 20.74 -9.76
C MET A 124 12.40 19.83 -8.81
N ILE A 125 11.84 18.75 -9.33
CA ILE A 125 11.30 17.63 -8.56
C ILE A 125 11.94 16.36 -9.10
N GLY A 126 12.87 15.75 -8.35
CA GLY A 126 13.77 14.74 -8.90
C GLY A 126 14.58 15.31 -10.05
N ASP A 127 14.50 14.67 -11.21
CA ASP A 127 15.21 15.11 -12.44
C ASP A 127 14.31 15.95 -13.39
N ILE A 128 13.14 16.40 -12.92
CA ILE A 128 12.15 17.12 -13.73
C ILE A 128 12.21 18.60 -13.43
N ASP A 129 12.50 19.43 -14.44
CA ASP A 129 12.39 20.88 -14.35
C ASP A 129 10.92 21.30 -14.23
N ILE A 130 10.64 22.13 -13.24
CA ILE A 130 9.28 22.58 -12.96
C ILE A 130 9.12 24.05 -13.37
N LYS A 131 7.94 24.36 -13.93
CA LYS A 131 7.56 25.73 -14.29
C LYS A 131 7.82 26.69 -13.11
N GLN A 132 8.39 27.86 -13.43
CA GLN A 132 8.67 28.88 -12.42
C GLN A 132 7.39 29.47 -11.80
N ASN A 133 7.52 29.99 -10.57
CA ASN A 133 6.44 30.66 -9.83
C ASN A 133 5.25 29.79 -9.43
N MET A 134 5.42 28.48 -9.33
CA MET A 134 4.37 27.62 -8.77
C MET A 134 4.24 27.82 -7.24
N GLN A 135 3.01 27.85 -6.79
CA GLN A 135 2.65 27.94 -5.37
C GLN A 135 2.31 26.56 -4.82
N LEU A 136 2.31 26.44 -3.50
CA LEU A 136 1.89 25.21 -2.82
C LEU A 136 0.48 24.81 -3.27
N ASN A 137 0.33 23.55 -3.66
CA ASN A 137 -0.91 22.95 -4.19
C ASN A 137 -1.35 23.42 -5.58
N ASP A 138 -0.49 24.12 -6.33
CA ASP A 138 -0.77 24.37 -7.72
C ASP A 138 -0.87 23.06 -8.53
N LYS A 139 -1.73 23.05 -9.50
CA LYS A 139 -1.94 21.92 -10.40
C LYS A 139 -0.87 21.92 -11.50
N PHE A 140 -0.30 20.76 -11.79
CA PHE A 140 0.53 20.58 -12.98
C PHE A 140 -0.32 20.56 -14.25
N ASP A 141 0.21 21.10 -15.36
CA ASP A 141 -0.46 21.04 -16.67
C ASP A 141 -0.69 19.57 -17.10
N LEU A 142 0.29 18.70 -16.85
CA LEU A 142 0.19 17.24 -16.93
C LEU A 142 0.71 16.62 -15.64
N PRO A 143 0.10 15.52 -15.18
CA PRO A 143 0.65 14.80 -14.03
C PRO A 143 2.09 14.37 -14.29
N ILE A 144 2.95 14.52 -13.27
CA ILE A 144 4.35 14.11 -13.34
C ILE A 144 4.57 12.81 -12.59
N PHE A 145 5.48 11.97 -13.10
CA PHE A 145 5.89 10.72 -12.47
C PHE A 145 7.20 10.94 -11.69
N THR A 146 7.16 10.72 -10.39
CA THR A 146 8.30 10.92 -9.49
C THR A 146 8.56 9.63 -8.71
N PRO A 147 9.30 8.65 -9.29
CA PRO A 147 9.60 7.41 -8.61
C PRO A 147 10.51 7.66 -7.41
N VAL A 148 10.24 6.97 -6.29
CA VAL A 148 11.10 6.95 -5.12
C VAL A 148 11.68 5.55 -4.97
N SER A 149 13.00 5.45 -4.96
CA SER A 149 13.69 4.17 -4.74
C SER A 149 13.58 3.78 -3.26
N TYR A 150 13.20 2.53 -2.99
CA TYR A 150 13.22 1.96 -1.64
C TYR A 150 14.62 1.73 -1.06
N THR A 151 15.69 2.16 -1.73
CA THR A 151 17.06 2.04 -1.21
C THR A 151 17.30 2.84 0.08
N HIS A 152 16.42 3.80 0.40
CA HIS A 152 16.49 4.59 1.64
C HIS A 152 15.48 4.16 2.72
N LEU A 153 14.58 3.24 2.43
CA LEU A 153 13.81 2.58 3.47
C LEU A 153 14.77 1.65 4.22
N ARG A 154 15.08 2.04 5.45
CA ARG A 154 16.09 1.40 6.32
C ARG A 154 15.86 -0.12 6.34
N ALA A 155 16.95 -0.85 6.53
CA ALA A 155 17.09 -2.31 6.64
C ALA A 155 16.16 -3.03 7.64
N HIS A 156 15.12 -2.38 8.15
CA HIS A 156 14.11 -2.97 9.03
C HIS A 156 12.94 -3.63 8.29
N GLU A 157 12.83 -3.46 6.96
CA GLU A 157 11.78 -4.10 6.14
C GLU A 157 12.33 -5.16 5.18
N THR A 158 13.62 -5.44 5.20
CA THR A 158 14.26 -6.37 4.25
C THR A 158 15.08 -7.46 4.90
N ASN A 159 14.76 -7.92 6.09
CA ASN A 159 15.37 -9.13 6.60
C ASN A 159 14.47 -10.34 6.28
N GLN A 160 14.94 -11.04 5.27
CA GLN A 160 14.72 -12.40 4.77
C GLN A 160 13.74 -12.55 3.65
#